data_a8d12a644cfc7874fc879e44bea072aa
#
_entry.id   a8d12a644cfc7874fc879e44bea072aa
#
_cell.length_a   1.000
_cell.length_b   1.000
_cell.length_c   1.000
_cell.angle_alpha   90.00
_cell.angle_beta   90.00
_cell.angle_gamma   90.00
#
_symmetry.space_group_name_H-M   'P 1'
#
loop_
_entity.id
_entity.type
_entity.pdbx_description
1 polymer ?
#
loop_
_entity_poly.entity_id
_entity_poly.type
_entity_poly.pdbx_seq_one_letter_code
_entity_poly.pdbx_strand_id
1 'polypeptide(L)'
;MSDDDKGGPKGPDPLELRKTLEEMFGKMGGSFSFSNMAPEPFSDEREEDANDEVNTDVEEILKFHLLPRDIKAYLDRFVIRQDEAKKALAIAVCDHYNHVKTLKANADESQGIELQKQNVMVVGPTGVGKTYLVKHIAELIGVPFVKADATKFSETGYVGGDVDDLVRELVQKANGDVSLAEYGIIYIDEIDKLASSGGLIGRDVSGRGVQTTLLKLMEETDVPLRNPQDMRGQMMAMMDFQKGKKSKDTVNTKHILFIVSGAFSGLEKIVRERSSDSQIGFSVDQKERVLDTELFKHVTTQDYIDFGFEAEFIGRIPVRVVCEHLEARDLEAILKYSEGSLLRQYEREFEAYGIDLRFKEDGISRIAEMAAGEKTGARGLMTVGEKILRDFKYELPGTSVTELVIDANLIDHREECLEEYRKLGLELVVEKARQDIDAFMREFREKHGVVVKLNDEAVALLVKLAGEQARSVFQVARQLFRDYQFGLKLIQKNIGKNEFILTAAAVEDPDRYLSDMVVSSYKEAE
;
A
#
# COMPACT_ATOMS: atom_id res chain seq x y z
N MET A 1 51.79 -59.65 -12.89
CA MET A 1 51.84 -58.92 -14.15
C MET A 1 50.38 -58.57 -14.45
N SER A 2 49.96 -57.42 -14.48
CA SER A 2 50.41 -56.03 -14.25
C SER A 2 49.17 -55.20 -13.89
N ASP A 3 49.30 -54.34 -12.89
CA ASP A 3 48.37 -53.32 -12.49
C ASP A 3 48.16 -52.34 -13.62
N ASP A 4 46.90 -51.87 -13.83
CA ASP A 4 46.58 -50.64 -14.55
C ASP A 4 45.71 -49.75 -13.66
N ASP A 5 46.41 -48.80 -13.08
CA ASP A 5 45.94 -47.65 -12.32
C ASP A 5 45.18 -46.69 -13.25
N LYS A 6 43.88 -46.44 -13.00
CA LYS A 6 43.10 -45.37 -13.64
C LYS A 6 42.92 -44.21 -12.69
N GLY A 7 43.89 -43.29 -12.70
CA GLY A 7 43.78 -42.00 -12.05
C GLY A 7 42.73 -41.09 -12.73
N GLY A 8 41.66 -40.76 -12.04
CA GLY A 8 40.75 -39.71 -12.41
C GLY A 8 41.38 -38.30 -12.30
N PRO A 9 40.86 -37.27 -12.97
CA PRO A 9 41.47 -35.95 -12.98
C PRO A 9 41.48 -35.33 -11.59
N LYS A 10 42.68 -35.03 -11.10
CA LYS A 10 42.87 -34.26 -9.86
C LYS A 10 42.36 -32.83 -10.09
N GLY A 11 41.45 -32.36 -9.25
CA GLY A 11 41.02 -30.97 -9.18
C GLY A 11 42.20 -30.01 -8.93
N PRO A 12 42.08 -28.76 -9.28
CA PRO A 12 43.15 -27.77 -9.16
C PRO A 12 43.61 -27.62 -7.69
N ASP A 13 44.92 -27.47 -7.52
CA ASP A 13 45.57 -27.34 -6.21
C ASP A 13 45.02 -26.13 -5.46
N PRO A 14 44.55 -26.26 -4.22
CA PRO A 14 44.04 -25.16 -3.41
C PRO A 14 45.00 -23.97 -3.28
N LEU A 15 46.31 -24.20 -3.39
CA LEU A 15 47.33 -23.15 -3.35
C LEU A 15 47.41 -22.33 -4.66
N GLU A 16 47.15 -22.96 -5.82
CA GLU A 16 47.07 -22.23 -7.11
C GLU A 16 45.77 -21.43 -7.23
N LEU A 17 44.66 -21.95 -6.71
CA LEU A 17 43.39 -21.24 -6.69
C LEU A 17 43.47 -19.97 -5.82
N ARG A 18 44.16 -20.06 -4.67
CA ARG A 18 44.39 -18.94 -3.76
C ARG A 18 45.24 -17.84 -4.40
N LYS A 19 46.30 -18.18 -5.12
CA LYS A 19 47.13 -17.21 -5.86
C LYS A 19 46.36 -16.50 -6.98
N THR A 20 45.53 -17.23 -7.70
CA THR A 20 44.72 -16.66 -8.79
C THR A 20 43.66 -15.69 -8.24
N LEU A 21 43.09 -15.97 -7.07
CA LEU A 21 42.17 -15.08 -6.38
C LEU A 21 42.85 -13.83 -5.82
N GLU A 22 44.06 -13.97 -5.24
CA GLU A 22 44.84 -12.81 -4.77
C GLU A 22 45.28 -11.89 -5.93
N GLU A 23 45.58 -12.42 -7.10
CA GLU A 23 45.91 -11.65 -8.29
C GLU A 23 44.68 -10.96 -8.92
N MET A 24 43.48 -11.57 -8.85
CA MET A 24 42.25 -10.95 -9.30
C MET A 24 41.79 -9.81 -8.37
N PHE A 25 41.88 -9.99 -7.06
CA PHE A 25 41.51 -8.97 -6.07
C PHE A 25 42.54 -7.82 -5.99
N GLY A 26 43.82 -8.08 -6.25
CA GLY A 26 44.86 -7.04 -6.32
C GLY A 26 44.67 -6.04 -7.47
N LYS A 27 43.94 -6.39 -8.51
CA LYS A 27 43.61 -5.50 -9.64
C LYS A 27 42.36 -4.63 -9.42
N MET A 28 41.57 -4.86 -8.36
CA MET A 28 40.35 -4.13 -8.03
C MET A 28 40.49 -3.12 -6.86
N GLY A 29 41.69 -2.67 -6.54
CA GLY A 29 41.92 -1.41 -5.81
C GLY A 29 41.28 -1.28 -4.41
N GLY A 30 41.20 -2.33 -3.61
CA GLY A 30 40.73 -2.27 -2.24
C GLY A 30 41.57 -3.14 -1.31
N SER A 31 42.37 -2.54 -0.41
CA SER A 31 43.15 -3.25 0.60
C SER A 31 42.23 -3.80 1.69
N PHE A 32 41.91 -5.10 1.63
CA PHE A 32 41.37 -5.85 2.78
C PHE A 32 42.45 -6.73 3.36
N SER A 33 42.85 -6.41 4.60
CA SER A 33 43.80 -7.20 5.40
C SER A 33 43.07 -8.36 6.08
N PHE A 34 43.37 -9.59 5.68
CA PHE A 34 42.95 -10.82 6.37
C PHE A 34 43.99 -11.19 7.47
N SER A 35 43.96 -10.47 8.58
CA SER A 35 44.66 -10.93 9.78
C SER A 35 43.72 -10.82 10.98
N ASN A 36 43.53 -12.00 11.64
CA ASN A 36 42.78 -12.23 12.87
C ASN A 36 41.27 -12.42 12.74
N MET A 37 40.89 -13.58 12.25
CA MET A 37 39.63 -14.21 12.68
C MET A 37 39.93 -15.69 13.01
N ALA A 38 40.21 -15.94 14.27
CA ALA A 38 40.11 -17.28 14.81
C ALA A 38 38.62 -17.64 14.89
N PRO A 39 38.19 -18.85 14.49
CA PRO A 39 36.81 -19.25 14.63
C PRO A 39 36.49 -19.47 16.11
N GLU A 40 35.60 -18.68 16.68
CA GLU A 40 34.90 -19.05 17.92
C GLU A 40 34.00 -20.24 17.63
N PRO A 41 33.86 -21.21 18.54
CA PRO A 41 32.93 -22.30 18.35
C PRO A 41 31.49 -21.75 18.48
N PHE A 42 30.79 -21.73 17.37
CA PHE A 42 29.35 -21.48 17.36
C PHE A 42 28.65 -22.64 18.06
N SER A 43 27.87 -22.33 19.10
CA SER A 43 26.99 -23.29 19.77
C SER A 43 25.83 -23.65 18.82
N ASP A 44 25.61 -24.95 18.64
CA ASP A 44 24.56 -25.56 17.79
C ASP A 44 23.10 -25.26 18.24
N GLU A 45 22.89 -24.47 19.27
CA GLU A 45 21.56 -24.24 19.84
C GLU A 45 20.66 -23.28 19.04
N ARG A 46 21.16 -22.61 17.97
CA ARG A 46 20.34 -21.68 17.15
C ARG A 46 19.83 -22.24 15.82
N GLU A 47 20.35 -23.41 15.39
CA GLU A 47 19.91 -24.03 14.14
C GLU A 47 18.73 -25.00 14.34
N GLU A 48 18.48 -25.50 15.54
CA GLU A 48 17.30 -26.32 15.86
C GLU A 48 16.03 -25.45 15.97
N ASP A 49 16.10 -24.26 16.59
CA ASP A 49 14.96 -23.37 16.74
C ASP A 49 14.47 -22.79 15.40
N ALA A 50 15.38 -22.52 14.44
CA ALA A 50 14.98 -22.01 13.12
C ALA A 50 14.38 -23.11 12.21
N ASN A 51 14.77 -24.38 12.37
CA ASN A 51 14.16 -25.49 11.66
C ASN A 51 12.82 -25.92 12.26
N ASP A 52 12.62 -25.74 13.55
CA ASP A 52 11.35 -26.04 14.23
C ASP A 52 10.30 -24.96 13.92
N GLU A 53 10.64 -23.67 13.82
CA GLU A 53 9.72 -22.60 13.38
C GLU A 53 9.31 -22.79 11.90
N VAL A 54 10.23 -23.15 11.02
CA VAL A 54 9.99 -23.39 9.59
C VAL A 54 9.06 -24.60 9.35
N ASN A 55 9.12 -25.63 10.17
CA ASN A 55 8.18 -26.76 10.08
C ASN A 55 6.78 -26.42 10.60
N THR A 56 6.65 -25.49 11.52
CA THR A 56 5.37 -25.11 12.14
C THR A 56 4.44 -24.45 11.14
N ASP A 57 4.92 -23.53 10.30
CA ASP A 57 4.10 -22.78 9.33
C ASP A 57 3.55 -23.70 8.22
N VAL A 58 4.36 -24.65 7.73
CA VAL A 58 3.89 -25.66 6.75
C VAL A 58 2.87 -26.61 7.40
N GLU A 59 3.07 -27.01 8.65
CA GLU A 59 2.11 -27.83 9.39
C GLU A 59 0.77 -27.11 9.61
N GLU A 60 0.76 -25.79 9.81
CA GLU A 60 -0.47 -25.00 9.93
C GLU A 60 -1.26 -24.98 8.63
N ILE A 61 -0.58 -24.82 7.49
CA ILE A 61 -1.23 -24.90 6.16
C ILE A 61 -1.81 -26.30 5.92
N LEU A 62 -1.11 -27.34 6.34
CA LEU A 62 -1.60 -28.72 6.23
C LEU A 62 -2.77 -29.03 7.17
N LYS A 63 -2.93 -28.25 8.24
CA LYS A 63 -4.12 -28.30 9.13
C LYS A 63 -5.28 -27.47 8.60
N PHE A 64 -5.25 -27.04 7.32
CA PHE A 64 -6.31 -26.25 6.69
C PHE A 64 -7.69 -26.84 7.01
N HIS A 65 -8.57 -26.01 7.58
CA HIS A 65 -9.90 -26.42 8.05
C HIS A 65 -11.00 -25.40 7.69
N LEU A 66 -10.64 -24.35 6.95
CA LEU A 66 -11.59 -23.33 6.55
C LEU A 66 -12.62 -23.89 5.56
N LEU A 67 -13.86 -23.48 5.74
CA LEU A 67 -14.93 -23.79 4.80
C LEU A 67 -15.10 -22.64 3.79
N PRO A 68 -15.62 -22.88 2.59
CA PRO A 68 -15.87 -21.81 1.62
C PRO A 68 -16.75 -20.67 2.18
N ARG A 69 -17.66 -20.99 3.11
CA ARG A 69 -18.51 -20.00 3.78
C ARG A 69 -17.72 -19.08 4.72
N ASP A 70 -16.71 -19.62 5.40
CA ASP A 70 -15.86 -18.84 6.32
C ASP A 70 -15.01 -17.86 5.54
N ILE A 71 -14.40 -18.31 4.43
CA ILE A 71 -13.63 -17.44 3.53
C ILE A 71 -14.53 -16.35 2.95
N LYS A 72 -15.74 -16.70 2.48
CA LYS A 72 -16.68 -15.69 1.96
C LYS A 72 -17.07 -14.68 3.02
N ALA A 73 -17.42 -15.12 4.23
CA ALA A 73 -17.77 -14.24 5.34
C ALA A 73 -16.62 -13.29 5.73
N TYR A 74 -15.39 -13.77 5.70
CA TYR A 74 -14.21 -12.92 5.88
C TYR A 74 -14.09 -11.86 4.78
N LEU A 75 -14.22 -12.26 3.50
CA LEU A 75 -14.16 -11.35 2.37
C LEU A 75 -15.29 -10.30 2.37
N ASP A 76 -16.46 -10.64 2.90
CA ASP A 76 -17.60 -9.71 3.00
C ASP A 76 -17.31 -8.50 3.90
N ARG A 77 -16.35 -8.60 4.80
CA ARG A 77 -15.90 -7.48 5.65
C ARG A 77 -15.10 -6.42 4.87
N PHE A 78 -14.39 -6.83 3.82
CA PHE A 78 -13.46 -5.98 3.08
C PHE A 78 -14.00 -5.55 1.71
N VAL A 79 -14.71 -6.44 1.03
CA VAL A 79 -15.17 -6.23 -0.34
C VAL A 79 -16.69 -6.23 -0.40
N ILE A 80 -17.24 -5.11 -0.81
CA ILE A 80 -18.68 -4.94 -1.01
C ILE A 80 -19.07 -5.51 -2.37
N ARG A 81 -20.26 -6.06 -2.48
CA ARG A 81 -20.76 -6.76 -3.67
C ARG A 81 -19.89 -7.97 -4.02
N GLN A 82 -19.84 -8.39 -5.26
CA GLN A 82 -19.00 -9.48 -5.78
C GLN A 82 -19.31 -10.86 -5.18
N ASP A 83 -20.59 -11.14 -4.84
CA ASP A 83 -20.97 -12.35 -4.10
C ASP A 83 -20.61 -13.64 -4.81
N GLU A 84 -20.90 -13.73 -6.12
CA GLU A 84 -20.55 -14.91 -6.91
C GLU A 84 -19.04 -15.07 -7.08
N ALA A 85 -18.32 -13.95 -7.23
CA ALA A 85 -16.88 -13.98 -7.31
C ALA A 85 -16.23 -14.47 -6.00
N LYS A 86 -16.69 -13.96 -4.85
CA LYS A 86 -16.22 -14.40 -3.53
C LYS A 86 -16.51 -15.88 -3.30
N LYS A 87 -17.71 -16.35 -3.67
CA LYS A 87 -18.12 -17.73 -3.54
C LYS A 87 -17.26 -18.66 -4.39
N ALA A 88 -17.07 -18.34 -5.67
CA ALA A 88 -16.26 -19.16 -6.58
C ALA A 88 -14.78 -19.19 -6.18
N LEU A 89 -14.21 -18.04 -5.78
CA LEU A 89 -12.85 -17.97 -5.26
C LEU A 89 -12.69 -18.77 -3.96
N ALA A 90 -13.64 -18.64 -3.03
CA ALA A 90 -13.61 -19.39 -1.77
C ALA A 90 -13.64 -20.90 -2.00
N ILE A 91 -14.47 -21.38 -2.93
CA ILE A 91 -14.54 -22.80 -3.31
C ILE A 91 -13.20 -23.24 -3.92
N ALA A 92 -12.69 -22.53 -4.93
CA ALA A 92 -11.45 -22.89 -5.63
C ALA A 92 -10.26 -22.98 -4.68
N VAL A 93 -10.17 -22.04 -3.74
CA VAL A 93 -9.11 -22.01 -2.72
C VAL A 93 -9.26 -23.17 -1.73
N CYS A 94 -10.46 -23.43 -1.22
CA CYS A 94 -10.71 -24.56 -0.35
C CYS A 94 -10.38 -25.90 -1.04
N ASP A 95 -10.80 -26.07 -2.27
CA ASP A 95 -10.51 -27.27 -3.06
C ASP A 95 -9.02 -27.45 -3.26
N HIS A 96 -8.29 -26.36 -3.59
CA HIS A 96 -6.84 -26.40 -3.76
C HIS A 96 -6.12 -26.88 -2.50
N TYR A 97 -6.35 -26.26 -1.34
CA TYR A 97 -5.65 -26.63 -0.11
C TYR A 97 -6.12 -27.98 0.47
N ASN A 98 -7.37 -28.37 0.28
CA ASN A 98 -7.85 -29.71 0.63
C ASN A 98 -7.19 -30.78 -0.25
N HIS A 99 -6.98 -30.52 -1.55
CA HIS A 99 -6.22 -31.41 -2.44
C HIS A 99 -4.78 -31.59 -1.96
N VAL A 100 -4.10 -30.49 -1.63
CA VAL A 100 -2.75 -30.51 -1.07
C VAL A 100 -2.68 -31.37 0.19
N LYS A 101 -3.61 -31.17 1.12
CA LYS A 101 -3.73 -31.95 2.36
C LYS A 101 -3.93 -33.44 2.09
N THR A 102 -4.83 -33.79 1.18
CA THR A 102 -5.15 -35.18 0.84
C THR A 102 -3.95 -35.89 0.19
N LEU A 103 -3.24 -35.23 -0.72
CA LEU A 103 -2.05 -35.78 -1.37
C LEU A 103 -0.92 -36.09 -0.38
N LYS A 104 -0.75 -35.23 0.64
CA LYS A 104 0.27 -35.48 1.70
C LYS A 104 -0.16 -36.55 2.69
N ALA A 105 -1.44 -36.61 3.05
CA ALA A 105 -1.94 -37.60 4.01
C ALA A 105 -1.92 -39.03 3.44
N ASN A 106 -2.15 -39.20 2.14
CA ASN A 106 -2.30 -40.48 1.47
C ASN A 106 -1.21 -40.73 0.42
N ALA A 107 0.03 -40.34 0.72
CA ALA A 107 1.16 -40.50 -0.20
C ALA A 107 1.32 -41.97 -0.71
N ASP A 108 0.91 -42.96 0.09
CA ASP A 108 0.96 -44.38 -0.24
C ASP A 108 -0.30 -44.92 -0.95
N GLU A 109 -1.47 -44.23 -0.81
CA GLU A 109 -2.77 -44.69 -1.36
C GLU A 109 -3.24 -43.94 -2.61
N SER A 110 -2.56 -42.85 -2.99
CA SER A 110 -2.96 -41.97 -4.11
C SER A 110 -2.66 -42.55 -5.51
N GLN A 111 -2.46 -43.86 -5.63
CA GLN A 111 -2.26 -44.51 -6.92
C GLN A 111 -3.53 -44.39 -7.77
N GLY A 112 -3.60 -43.38 -8.63
CA GLY A 112 -4.55 -43.30 -9.74
C GLY A 112 -5.50 -42.11 -9.79
N ILE A 113 -5.46 -41.14 -8.87
CA ILE A 113 -6.28 -39.94 -8.95
C ILE A 113 -5.35 -38.73 -9.25
N GLU A 114 -5.34 -38.31 -10.51
CA GLU A 114 -4.72 -37.03 -10.89
C GLU A 114 -5.68 -35.89 -10.52
N LEU A 115 -5.34 -35.15 -9.48
CA LEU A 115 -6.08 -33.96 -9.07
C LEU A 115 -5.61 -32.75 -9.89
N GLN A 116 -6.50 -32.20 -10.71
CA GLN A 116 -6.21 -31.01 -11.49
C GLN A 116 -6.09 -29.78 -10.60
N LYS A 117 -5.06 -28.98 -10.86
CA LYS A 117 -4.81 -27.70 -10.20
C LYS A 117 -5.92 -26.69 -10.50
N GLN A 118 -6.46 -26.05 -9.48
CA GLN A 118 -7.60 -25.14 -9.56
C GLN A 118 -7.13 -23.68 -9.84
N ASN A 119 -6.35 -23.47 -10.92
CA ASN A 119 -5.99 -22.11 -11.31
C ASN A 119 -7.23 -21.28 -11.62
N VAL A 120 -7.23 -20.01 -11.27
CA VAL A 120 -8.40 -19.13 -11.33
C VAL A 120 -8.15 -17.95 -12.27
N MET A 121 -9.15 -17.63 -13.09
CA MET A 121 -9.19 -16.37 -13.85
C MET A 121 -10.28 -15.47 -13.28
N VAL A 122 -9.92 -14.23 -12.94
CA VAL A 122 -10.83 -13.21 -12.43
C VAL A 122 -11.01 -12.13 -13.51
N VAL A 123 -12.18 -12.09 -14.11
CA VAL A 123 -12.56 -11.18 -15.18
C VAL A 123 -13.40 -10.05 -14.61
N GLY A 124 -13.21 -8.83 -15.07
CA GLY A 124 -14.07 -7.72 -14.68
C GLY A 124 -13.38 -6.37 -14.76
N PRO A 125 -14.14 -5.27 -14.68
CA PRO A 125 -13.63 -3.93 -14.89
C PRO A 125 -12.56 -3.52 -13.86
N THR A 126 -11.87 -2.44 -14.16
CA THR A 126 -10.86 -1.89 -13.25
C THR A 126 -11.52 -1.32 -11.99
N GLY A 127 -10.86 -1.48 -10.85
CA GLY A 127 -11.30 -0.87 -9.59
C GLY A 127 -12.47 -1.58 -8.89
N VAL A 128 -12.84 -2.80 -9.28
CA VAL A 128 -13.92 -3.58 -8.62
C VAL A 128 -13.45 -4.48 -7.48
N GLY A 129 -12.15 -4.44 -7.14
CA GLY A 129 -11.60 -5.19 -6.01
C GLY A 129 -10.93 -6.51 -6.34
N LYS A 130 -10.66 -6.85 -7.62
CA LYS A 130 -10.03 -8.14 -8.02
C LYS A 130 -8.76 -8.47 -7.21
N THR A 131 -7.77 -7.58 -7.24
CA THR A 131 -6.52 -7.76 -6.47
C THR A 131 -6.77 -7.82 -4.98
N TYR A 132 -7.71 -7.02 -4.49
CA TYR A 132 -8.01 -6.90 -3.07
C TYR A 132 -8.62 -8.19 -2.51
N LEU A 133 -9.50 -8.85 -3.28
CA LEU A 133 -10.04 -10.16 -2.95
C LEU A 133 -8.95 -11.20 -2.74
N VAL A 134 -8.03 -11.32 -3.70
CA VAL A 134 -6.98 -12.36 -3.67
C VAL A 134 -5.98 -12.10 -2.55
N LYS A 135 -5.62 -10.83 -2.32
CA LYS A 135 -4.72 -10.44 -1.23
C LYS A 135 -5.29 -10.88 0.13
N HIS A 136 -6.56 -10.57 0.40
CA HIS A 136 -7.20 -10.95 1.67
C HIS A 136 -7.38 -12.46 1.83
N ILE A 137 -7.55 -13.20 0.74
CA ILE A 137 -7.54 -14.67 0.79
C ILE A 137 -6.18 -15.18 1.25
N ALA A 138 -5.10 -14.69 0.67
CA ALA A 138 -3.74 -15.09 1.03
C ALA A 138 -3.42 -14.74 2.50
N GLU A 139 -3.81 -13.55 2.95
CA GLU A 139 -3.68 -13.11 4.35
C GLU A 139 -4.47 -14.02 5.32
N LEU A 140 -5.69 -14.40 4.96
CA LEU A 140 -6.52 -15.27 5.80
C LEU A 140 -5.94 -16.68 5.95
N ILE A 141 -5.35 -17.22 4.88
CA ILE A 141 -4.76 -18.57 4.88
C ILE A 141 -3.37 -18.56 5.54
N GLY A 142 -2.69 -17.41 5.54
CA GLY A 142 -1.33 -17.28 6.06
C GLY A 142 -0.25 -17.76 5.10
N VAL A 143 -0.50 -17.73 3.78
CA VAL A 143 0.45 -18.20 2.76
C VAL A 143 1.21 -17.03 2.10
N PRO A 144 2.44 -17.26 1.62
CA PRO A 144 3.18 -16.27 0.85
C PRO A 144 2.38 -15.82 -0.39
N PHE A 145 2.39 -14.51 -0.66
CA PHE A 145 1.65 -13.91 -1.75
C PHE A 145 2.53 -13.00 -2.60
N VAL A 146 2.56 -13.27 -3.91
CA VAL A 146 3.22 -12.42 -4.90
C VAL A 146 2.19 -11.84 -5.85
N LYS A 147 2.31 -10.53 -6.12
CA LYS A 147 1.52 -9.84 -7.13
C LYS A 147 2.43 -9.35 -8.24
N ALA A 148 2.09 -9.71 -9.48
CA ALA A 148 2.77 -9.23 -10.68
C ALA A 148 1.79 -8.63 -11.68
N ASP A 149 2.34 -7.92 -12.65
CA ASP A 149 1.65 -7.37 -13.79
C ASP A 149 2.16 -8.10 -15.05
N ALA A 150 1.26 -8.68 -15.83
CA ALA A 150 1.60 -9.46 -17.02
C ALA A 150 2.40 -8.67 -18.06
N THR A 151 2.24 -7.36 -18.11
CA THR A 151 2.94 -6.48 -19.07
C THR A 151 4.43 -6.33 -18.80
N LYS A 152 4.89 -6.74 -17.61
CA LYS A 152 6.32 -6.67 -17.24
C LYS A 152 7.15 -7.83 -17.78
N PHE A 153 6.52 -8.88 -18.27
CA PHE A 153 7.21 -10.08 -18.75
C PHE A 153 7.51 -10.03 -20.24
N SER A 154 8.63 -10.62 -20.62
CA SER A 154 9.01 -10.85 -22.03
C SER A 154 9.51 -12.27 -22.22
N GLU A 155 9.32 -12.82 -23.43
CA GLU A 155 9.70 -14.20 -23.77
C GLU A 155 11.20 -14.50 -23.54
N THR A 156 12.07 -13.49 -23.70
CA THR A 156 13.53 -13.69 -23.67
C THR A 156 14.22 -13.14 -22.43
N GLY A 157 13.50 -12.51 -21.50
CA GLY A 157 14.09 -11.85 -20.33
C GLY A 157 15.07 -10.70 -20.64
N TYR A 158 15.29 -10.38 -21.92
CA TYR A 158 16.29 -9.40 -22.36
C TYR A 158 15.80 -7.94 -22.25
N VAL A 159 14.47 -7.73 -22.29
CA VAL A 159 13.80 -6.41 -22.19
C VAL A 159 12.64 -6.43 -21.18
N GLY A 160 12.58 -7.42 -20.30
CA GLY A 160 11.53 -7.58 -19.30
C GLY A 160 11.96 -8.60 -18.23
N GLY A 161 11.16 -8.73 -17.16
CA GLY A 161 11.38 -9.76 -16.15
C GLY A 161 11.15 -11.16 -16.72
N ASP A 162 11.87 -12.13 -16.15
CA ASP A 162 11.60 -13.54 -16.39
C ASP A 162 10.35 -13.95 -15.57
N VAL A 163 9.52 -14.80 -16.13
CA VAL A 163 8.33 -15.34 -15.43
C VAL A 163 8.75 -16.17 -14.22
N ASP A 164 9.90 -16.84 -14.28
CA ASP A 164 10.47 -17.61 -13.16
C ASP A 164 10.80 -16.73 -11.94
N ASP A 165 11.02 -15.43 -12.13
CA ASP A 165 11.26 -14.49 -11.02
C ASP A 165 10.06 -14.40 -10.07
N LEU A 166 8.85 -14.71 -10.53
CA LEU A 166 7.66 -14.79 -9.67
C LEU A 166 7.81 -15.83 -8.56
N VAL A 167 8.36 -16.99 -8.91
CA VAL A 167 8.58 -18.08 -7.96
C VAL A 167 9.73 -17.71 -7.01
N ARG A 168 10.78 -17.06 -7.52
CA ARG A 168 11.90 -16.58 -6.69
C ARG A 168 11.43 -15.48 -5.72
N GLU A 169 10.57 -14.56 -6.19
CA GLU A 169 9.96 -13.55 -5.31
C GLU A 169 9.07 -14.18 -4.23
N LEU A 170 8.34 -15.26 -4.58
CA LEU A 170 7.50 -15.99 -3.62
C LEU A 170 8.36 -16.58 -2.48
N VAL A 171 9.54 -17.12 -2.78
CA VAL A 171 10.49 -17.58 -1.77
C VAL A 171 11.01 -16.43 -0.89
N GLN A 172 11.26 -15.26 -1.48
CA GLN A 172 11.64 -14.09 -0.70
C GLN A 172 10.51 -13.65 0.25
N LYS A 173 9.24 -13.72 -0.19
CA LYS A 173 8.07 -13.45 0.65
C LYS A 173 7.87 -14.49 1.75
N ALA A 174 8.36 -15.71 1.55
CA ALA A 174 8.42 -16.78 2.53
C ALA A 174 9.68 -16.70 3.43
N ASN A 175 10.38 -15.56 3.47
CA ASN A 175 11.62 -15.36 4.23
C ASN A 175 12.73 -16.40 3.91
N GLY A 176 12.73 -16.94 2.69
CA GLY A 176 13.68 -17.96 2.23
C GLY A 176 13.22 -19.40 2.47
N ASP A 177 12.06 -19.60 3.08
CA ASP A 177 11.49 -20.95 3.24
C ASP A 177 10.90 -21.44 1.93
N VAL A 178 11.64 -22.34 1.27
CA VAL A 178 11.23 -22.97 0.02
C VAL A 178 9.99 -23.82 0.21
N SER A 179 9.90 -24.54 1.33
CA SER A 179 8.79 -25.45 1.61
C SER A 179 7.49 -24.69 1.81
N LEU A 180 7.52 -23.53 2.45
CA LEU A 180 6.38 -22.63 2.61
C LEU A 180 5.99 -21.98 1.27
N ALA A 181 6.98 -21.56 0.46
CA ALA A 181 6.76 -20.95 -0.84
C ALA A 181 6.02 -21.88 -1.83
N GLU A 182 6.28 -23.20 -1.76
CA GLU A 182 5.60 -24.20 -2.60
C GLU A 182 4.07 -24.23 -2.39
N TYR A 183 3.54 -23.61 -1.32
CA TYR A 183 2.09 -23.49 -1.03
C TYR A 183 1.54 -22.08 -1.20
N GLY A 184 2.34 -21.17 -1.72
CA GLY A 184 1.96 -19.78 -1.91
C GLY A 184 0.95 -19.53 -3.02
N ILE A 185 0.54 -18.26 -3.14
CA ILE A 185 -0.36 -17.77 -4.18
C ILE A 185 0.39 -16.77 -5.06
N ILE A 186 0.38 -17.00 -6.37
CA ILE A 186 0.88 -16.05 -7.37
C ILE A 186 -0.33 -15.43 -8.08
N TYR A 187 -0.46 -14.11 -7.96
CA TYR A 187 -1.48 -13.32 -8.62
C TYR A 187 -0.90 -12.49 -9.75
N ILE A 188 -1.43 -12.68 -10.96
CA ILE A 188 -0.97 -11.97 -12.16
C ILE A 188 -2.12 -11.08 -12.66
N ASP A 189 -1.91 -9.76 -12.57
CA ASP A 189 -2.87 -8.77 -13.06
C ASP A 189 -2.63 -8.45 -14.55
N GLU A 190 -3.63 -7.88 -15.21
CA GLU A 190 -3.59 -7.45 -16.62
C GLU A 190 -3.23 -8.56 -17.62
N ILE A 191 -3.66 -9.82 -17.32
CA ILE A 191 -3.37 -10.97 -18.18
C ILE A 191 -3.92 -10.81 -19.60
N ASP A 192 -5.02 -10.05 -19.76
CA ASP A 192 -5.64 -9.74 -21.04
C ASP A 192 -4.70 -8.98 -22.01
N LYS A 193 -3.63 -8.36 -21.49
CA LYS A 193 -2.62 -7.69 -22.31
C LYS A 193 -1.66 -8.65 -23.01
N LEU A 194 -1.63 -9.91 -22.60
CA LEU A 194 -0.88 -10.97 -23.28
C LEU A 194 -1.62 -11.57 -24.50
N ALA A 195 -2.89 -11.22 -24.68
CA ALA A 195 -3.67 -11.68 -25.81
C ALA A 195 -3.11 -11.05 -27.11
N SER A 196 -2.73 -11.91 -28.05
CA SER A 196 -2.19 -11.48 -29.35
C SER A 196 -3.32 -10.98 -30.24
N SER A 197 -3.31 -9.70 -30.61
CA SER A 197 -4.24 -9.18 -31.61
C SER A 197 -3.87 -9.75 -32.99
N GLY A 198 -4.71 -10.65 -33.49
CA GLY A 198 -4.49 -11.45 -34.74
C GLY A 198 -4.41 -10.68 -36.05
N GLY A 199 -3.93 -9.44 -36.09
CA GLY A 199 -3.99 -8.57 -37.26
C GLY A 199 -2.68 -7.97 -37.76
N LEU A 200 -1.56 -8.14 -37.11
CA LEU A 200 -0.29 -7.58 -37.56
C LEU A 200 0.65 -8.69 -38.05
N ILE A 201 0.95 -8.65 -39.36
CA ILE A 201 2.01 -9.43 -40.01
C ILE A 201 3.37 -8.95 -39.49
N GLY A 202 3.71 -9.36 -38.27
CA GLY A 202 4.98 -9.14 -37.62
C GLY A 202 5.07 -10.15 -36.46
N ARG A 203 6.24 -10.75 -36.31
CA ARG A 203 6.50 -11.67 -35.18
C ARG A 203 6.07 -11.02 -33.90
N ASP A 204 4.86 -11.39 -33.38
CA ASP A 204 4.41 -11.01 -32.05
C ASP A 204 5.17 -11.88 -31.04
N VAL A 205 6.38 -11.43 -30.73
CA VAL A 205 7.39 -12.19 -29.99
C VAL A 205 7.14 -12.11 -28.49
N SER A 206 6.21 -11.25 -28.01
CA SER A 206 6.10 -10.98 -26.58
C SER A 206 4.95 -11.71 -25.88
N GLY A 207 3.73 -11.66 -26.42
CA GLY A 207 2.57 -12.19 -25.70
C GLY A 207 2.49 -13.71 -25.67
N ARG A 208 2.72 -14.35 -26.79
CA ARG A 208 2.60 -15.81 -26.96
C ARG A 208 3.68 -16.59 -26.21
N GLY A 209 4.93 -16.11 -26.23
CA GLY A 209 6.02 -16.71 -25.48
C GLY A 209 5.81 -16.63 -23.99
N VAL A 210 5.31 -15.49 -23.49
CA VAL A 210 4.97 -15.33 -22.06
C VAL A 210 3.83 -16.28 -21.65
N GLN A 211 2.77 -16.44 -22.48
CA GLN A 211 1.72 -17.42 -22.22
C GLN A 211 2.28 -18.85 -22.11
N THR A 212 3.20 -19.24 -23.00
CA THR A 212 3.85 -20.56 -22.98
C THR A 212 4.70 -20.77 -21.73
N THR A 213 5.43 -19.76 -21.28
CA THR A 213 6.25 -19.86 -20.05
C THR A 213 5.37 -19.91 -18.80
N LEU A 214 4.33 -19.08 -18.73
CA LEU A 214 3.33 -19.13 -17.65
C LEU A 214 2.62 -20.48 -17.60
N LEU A 215 2.29 -21.07 -18.76
CA LEU A 215 1.68 -22.38 -18.84
C LEU A 215 2.53 -23.45 -18.14
N LYS A 216 3.85 -23.46 -18.39
CA LYS A 216 4.77 -24.40 -17.75
C LYS A 216 4.76 -24.24 -16.21
N LEU A 217 4.78 -23.01 -15.70
CA LEU A 217 4.70 -22.76 -14.27
C LEU A 217 3.36 -23.15 -13.66
N MET A 218 2.28 -22.94 -14.40
CA MET A 218 0.92 -23.33 -13.97
C MET A 218 0.73 -24.85 -13.92
N GLU A 219 1.50 -25.61 -14.65
CA GLU A 219 1.49 -27.08 -14.61
C GLU A 219 2.31 -27.58 -13.39
N GLU A 220 3.43 -28.17 -13.63
CA GLU A 220 4.37 -28.62 -12.62
C GLU A 220 5.78 -28.43 -13.17
N THR A 221 6.57 -27.55 -12.54
CA THR A 221 7.94 -27.25 -12.97
C THR A 221 8.83 -27.01 -11.76
N ASP A 222 10.06 -27.52 -11.84
CA ASP A 222 11.10 -27.19 -10.87
C ASP A 222 11.83 -25.93 -11.31
N VAL A 223 11.64 -24.84 -10.57
CA VAL A 223 12.25 -23.55 -10.84
C VAL A 223 13.52 -23.38 -10.03
N PRO A 224 14.68 -23.15 -10.65
CA PRO A 224 15.93 -22.92 -9.92
C PRO A 224 15.86 -21.57 -9.17
N LEU A 225 16.21 -21.60 -7.90
CA LEU A 225 16.23 -20.42 -7.03
C LEU A 225 17.28 -19.40 -7.45
N ARG A 226 18.36 -19.88 -8.03
CA ARG A 226 19.50 -19.05 -8.45
C ARG A 226 19.44 -18.87 -9.97
N ASN A 227 19.55 -17.64 -10.40
CA ASN A 227 19.65 -17.37 -11.84
C ASN A 227 21.00 -17.91 -12.35
N PRO A 228 21.01 -18.78 -13.38
CA PRO A 228 22.26 -19.30 -13.95
C PRO A 228 23.24 -18.23 -14.45
N GLN A 229 22.76 -17.01 -14.66
CA GLN A 229 23.56 -15.88 -15.12
C GLN A 229 24.14 -15.02 -13.97
N ASP A 230 23.78 -15.29 -12.71
CA ASP A 230 24.28 -14.54 -11.57
C ASP A 230 25.57 -15.17 -11.01
N MET A 231 26.71 -14.55 -11.33
CA MET A 231 28.02 -14.96 -10.83
C MET A 231 28.13 -14.90 -9.29
N ARG A 232 27.40 -14.01 -8.61
CA ARG A 232 27.36 -13.95 -7.15
C ARG A 232 26.61 -15.14 -6.56
N GLY A 233 25.50 -15.52 -7.17
CA GLY A 233 24.73 -16.70 -6.80
C GLY A 233 25.54 -17.98 -6.93
N GLN A 234 26.32 -18.14 -8.02
CA GLN A 234 27.21 -19.29 -8.22
C GLN A 234 28.33 -19.35 -7.15
N MET A 235 28.90 -18.21 -6.77
CA MET A 235 29.96 -18.15 -5.77
C MET A 235 29.43 -18.47 -4.37
N MET A 236 28.21 -18.00 -4.02
CA MET A 236 27.53 -18.40 -2.78
C MET A 236 27.18 -19.89 -2.76
N ALA A 237 26.72 -20.47 -3.88
CA ALA A 237 26.47 -21.90 -4.00
C ALA A 237 27.71 -22.75 -3.66
N MET A 238 28.85 -22.33 -4.16
CA MET A 238 30.12 -23.01 -3.90
C MET A 238 30.52 -22.91 -2.43
N MET A 239 30.24 -21.80 -1.76
CA MET A 239 30.47 -21.64 -0.32
C MET A 239 29.49 -22.45 0.53
N ASP A 240 28.22 -22.51 0.18
CA ASP A 240 27.19 -23.27 0.89
C ASP A 240 27.44 -24.80 0.74
N PHE A 241 27.87 -25.23 -0.45
CA PHE A 241 28.26 -26.62 -0.68
C PHE A 241 29.49 -27.03 0.19
N GLN A 242 30.46 -26.11 0.37
CA GLN A 242 31.60 -26.34 1.26
C GLN A 242 31.21 -26.40 2.74
N LYS A 243 30.12 -25.73 3.13
CA LYS A 243 29.57 -25.71 4.50
C LYS A 243 28.62 -26.87 4.80
N GLY A 244 28.35 -27.75 3.83
CA GLY A 244 27.50 -28.93 4.01
C GLY A 244 26.00 -28.62 4.15
N LYS A 245 25.57 -27.38 3.91
CA LYS A 245 24.14 -27.01 3.95
C LYS A 245 23.43 -27.60 2.72
N LYS A 246 22.53 -28.54 2.93
CA LYS A 246 21.59 -29.03 1.93
C LYS A 246 20.42 -28.06 1.85
N SER A 247 20.57 -26.89 1.16
CA SER A 247 19.43 -26.08 0.79
C SER A 247 18.76 -26.71 -0.45
N LYS A 248 17.43 -26.73 -0.49
CA LYS A 248 16.72 -27.00 -1.75
C LYS A 248 17.11 -25.93 -2.75
N ASP A 249 17.71 -26.31 -3.87
CA ASP A 249 18.11 -25.35 -4.92
C ASP A 249 17.01 -25.06 -5.92
N THR A 250 15.88 -25.75 -5.82
CA THR A 250 14.71 -25.62 -6.72
C THR A 250 13.42 -25.54 -5.92
N VAL A 251 12.43 -24.85 -6.48
CA VAL A 251 11.05 -24.77 -6.00
C VAL A 251 10.15 -25.51 -6.97
N ASN A 252 9.36 -26.44 -6.49
CA ASN A 252 8.35 -27.11 -7.30
C ASN A 252 7.04 -26.33 -7.31
N THR A 253 6.53 -26.00 -8.50
CA THR A 253 5.31 -25.19 -8.65
C THR A 253 4.02 -25.96 -8.52
N LYS A 254 4.05 -27.30 -8.28
CA LYS A 254 2.87 -28.17 -8.22
C LYS A 254 1.75 -27.67 -7.32
N HIS A 255 2.10 -27.16 -6.13
CA HIS A 255 1.14 -26.73 -5.12
C HIS A 255 1.00 -25.20 -5.03
N ILE A 256 1.68 -24.42 -5.89
CA ILE A 256 1.47 -22.99 -6.00
C ILE A 256 0.16 -22.72 -6.72
N LEU A 257 -0.74 -21.93 -6.10
CA LEU A 257 -2.00 -21.53 -6.71
C LEU A 257 -1.78 -20.29 -7.60
N PHE A 258 -2.08 -20.40 -8.89
CA PHE A 258 -2.05 -19.27 -9.80
C PHE A 258 -3.44 -18.67 -9.97
N ILE A 259 -3.55 -17.37 -9.75
CA ILE A 259 -4.75 -16.58 -9.97
C ILE A 259 -4.40 -15.47 -10.94
N VAL A 260 -5.03 -15.44 -12.10
CA VAL A 260 -4.81 -14.40 -13.11
C VAL A 260 -6.01 -13.47 -13.17
N SER A 261 -5.80 -12.20 -13.52
CA SER A 261 -6.91 -11.27 -13.67
C SER A 261 -6.72 -10.32 -14.84
N GLY A 262 -7.83 -9.83 -15.36
CA GLY A 262 -7.84 -8.84 -16.44
C GLY A 262 -9.17 -8.10 -16.56
N ALA A 263 -9.14 -6.99 -17.28
CA ALA A 263 -10.35 -6.26 -17.64
C ALA A 263 -11.05 -6.85 -18.85
N PHE A 264 -10.30 -7.48 -19.74
CA PHE A 264 -10.78 -8.13 -20.98
C PHE A 264 -11.60 -7.18 -21.87
N SER A 265 -11.17 -5.93 -21.95
CA SER A 265 -11.84 -4.92 -22.78
C SER A 265 -11.86 -5.36 -24.27
N GLY A 266 -13.03 -5.46 -24.85
CA GLY A 266 -13.25 -5.96 -26.20
C GLY A 266 -13.80 -7.38 -26.28
N LEU A 267 -13.68 -8.20 -25.22
CA LEU A 267 -14.25 -9.55 -25.16
C LEU A 267 -15.80 -9.50 -25.25
N GLU A 268 -16.41 -8.43 -24.72
CA GLU A 268 -17.84 -8.18 -24.81
C GLU A 268 -18.34 -8.07 -26.26
N LYS A 269 -17.49 -7.60 -27.17
CA LYS A 269 -17.83 -7.52 -28.61
C LYS A 269 -17.90 -8.91 -29.24
N ILE A 270 -16.90 -9.75 -28.95
CA ILE A 270 -16.83 -11.13 -29.45
C ILE A 270 -18.07 -11.91 -28.98
N VAL A 271 -18.41 -11.82 -27.69
CA VAL A 271 -19.59 -12.50 -27.15
C VAL A 271 -20.88 -11.97 -27.79
N ARG A 272 -20.97 -10.67 -28.03
CA ARG A 272 -22.13 -10.05 -28.67
C ARG A 272 -22.28 -10.46 -30.12
N GLU A 273 -21.20 -10.52 -30.89
CA GLU A 273 -21.18 -11.00 -32.27
C GLU A 273 -21.63 -12.46 -32.35
N ARG A 274 -21.04 -13.36 -31.53
CA ARG A 274 -21.44 -14.76 -31.46
C ARG A 274 -22.92 -14.93 -31.10
N SER A 275 -23.44 -14.14 -30.16
CA SER A 275 -24.83 -14.18 -29.73
C SER A 275 -25.79 -13.64 -30.79
N SER A 276 -25.33 -12.70 -31.64
CA SER A 276 -26.12 -12.15 -32.74
C SER A 276 -26.21 -13.11 -33.92
N ASP A 277 -25.15 -13.83 -34.26
CA ASP A 277 -25.11 -14.81 -35.33
C ASP A 277 -26.04 -16.01 -35.07
N SER A 278 -26.28 -16.35 -33.80
CA SER A 278 -27.20 -17.39 -33.41
C SER A 278 -28.70 -16.99 -33.52
N GLN A 279 -29.01 -15.71 -33.76
CA GLN A 279 -30.38 -15.17 -33.86
C GLN A 279 -30.80 -14.73 -35.26
N ILE A 280 -30.21 -15.29 -36.32
CA ILE A 280 -30.63 -15.00 -37.69
C ILE A 280 -32.04 -15.57 -37.88
N GLY A 281 -33.08 -14.75 -37.69
CA GLY A 281 -34.44 -15.16 -38.03
C GLY A 281 -35.63 -14.38 -37.48
N PHE A 282 -35.54 -13.59 -36.43
CA PHE A 282 -36.68 -12.81 -35.94
C PHE A 282 -36.32 -11.39 -35.46
N SER A 283 -37.16 -10.45 -35.92
CA SER A 283 -37.23 -9.01 -35.71
C SER A 283 -36.51 -8.43 -34.51
N VAL A 284 -35.62 -7.51 -34.84
CA VAL A 284 -34.94 -6.57 -33.92
C VAL A 284 -35.94 -5.54 -33.43
N ASP A 285 -36.56 -5.77 -32.28
CA ASP A 285 -37.16 -4.70 -31.50
C ASP A 285 -36.43 -4.58 -30.15
N GLN A 286 -35.91 -3.37 -29.92
CA GLN A 286 -35.36 -2.83 -28.67
C GLN A 286 -34.43 -3.79 -27.92
N LYS A 287 -33.16 -3.85 -28.37
CA LYS A 287 -32.08 -4.37 -27.53
C LYS A 287 -31.94 -3.45 -26.31
N GLU A 288 -32.48 -3.88 -25.17
CA GLU A 288 -31.93 -3.47 -23.86
C GLU A 288 -30.42 -3.58 -23.97
N ARG A 289 -29.69 -2.51 -23.62
CA ARG A 289 -28.23 -2.55 -23.51
C ARG A 289 -27.88 -3.46 -22.36
N VAL A 290 -27.72 -4.75 -22.65
CA VAL A 290 -27.19 -5.72 -21.67
C VAL A 290 -25.84 -5.18 -21.20
N LEU A 291 -25.70 -5.00 -19.91
CA LEU A 291 -24.47 -4.55 -19.29
C LEU A 291 -23.33 -5.50 -19.68
N ASP A 292 -22.15 -4.97 -19.96
CA ASP A 292 -20.99 -5.77 -20.38
C ASP A 292 -20.67 -6.91 -19.38
N THR A 293 -20.90 -6.68 -18.09
CA THR A 293 -20.74 -7.69 -17.04
C THR A 293 -21.68 -8.88 -17.15
N GLU A 294 -22.91 -8.67 -17.63
CA GLU A 294 -23.85 -9.79 -17.90
C GLU A 294 -23.37 -10.61 -19.11
N LEU A 295 -22.78 -9.98 -20.12
CA LEU A 295 -22.16 -10.69 -21.25
C LEU A 295 -21.02 -11.60 -20.80
N PHE A 296 -20.21 -11.15 -19.83
CA PHE A 296 -19.10 -11.96 -19.31
C PHE A 296 -19.56 -13.26 -18.61
N LYS A 297 -20.78 -13.32 -18.10
CA LYS A 297 -21.35 -14.57 -17.54
C LYS A 297 -21.58 -15.65 -18.62
N HIS A 298 -21.64 -15.25 -19.89
CA HIS A 298 -21.89 -16.14 -21.03
C HIS A 298 -20.65 -16.40 -21.89
N VAL A 299 -19.46 -15.99 -21.42
CA VAL A 299 -18.20 -16.22 -22.10
C VAL A 299 -17.85 -17.69 -22.13
N THR A 300 -17.49 -18.19 -23.29
CA THR A 300 -17.03 -19.56 -23.53
C THR A 300 -15.51 -19.62 -23.68
N THR A 301 -14.95 -20.82 -23.68
CA THR A 301 -13.52 -21.03 -23.96
C THR A 301 -13.12 -20.48 -25.33
N GLN A 302 -14.00 -20.64 -26.32
CA GLN A 302 -13.75 -20.18 -27.68
C GLN A 302 -13.63 -18.64 -27.75
N ASP A 303 -14.44 -17.91 -27.00
CA ASP A 303 -14.37 -16.45 -26.96
C ASP A 303 -13.02 -15.95 -26.46
N TYR A 304 -12.38 -16.65 -25.50
CA TYR A 304 -11.00 -16.32 -25.06
C TYR A 304 -9.95 -16.64 -26.13
N ILE A 305 -10.15 -17.72 -26.88
CA ILE A 305 -9.26 -18.08 -28.01
C ILE A 305 -9.38 -17.02 -29.10
N ASP A 306 -10.61 -16.63 -29.44
CA ASP A 306 -10.89 -15.59 -30.45
C ASP A 306 -10.38 -14.21 -29.99
N PHE A 307 -10.33 -13.98 -28.68
CA PHE A 307 -9.73 -12.79 -28.08
C PHE A 307 -8.20 -12.77 -28.21
N GLY A 308 -7.53 -13.92 -28.42
CA GLY A 308 -6.10 -14.03 -28.69
C GLY A 308 -5.29 -14.84 -27.67
N PHE A 309 -5.94 -15.64 -26.84
CA PHE A 309 -5.26 -16.58 -25.95
C PHE A 309 -5.03 -17.94 -26.62
N GLU A 310 -3.95 -18.62 -26.23
CA GLU A 310 -3.70 -20.00 -26.59
C GLU A 310 -4.72 -20.93 -25.90
N ALA A 311 -5.23 -21.92 -26.66
CA ALA A 311 -6.21 -22.87 -26.16
C ALA A 311 -5.68 -23.67 -24.96
N GLU A 312 -4.40 -24.04 -24.98
CA GLU A 312 -3.75 -24.77 -23.88
C GLU A 312 -3.68 -23.93 -22.60
N PHE A 313 -3.34 -22.64 -22.72
CA PHE A 313 -3.30 -21.71 -21.59
C PHE A 313 -4.68 -21.59 -20.92
N ILE A 314 -5.72 -21.37 -21.70
CA ILE A 314 -7.09 -21.27 -21.20
C ILE A 314 -7.59 -22.61 -20.61
N GLY A 315 -7.14 -23.73 -21.17
CA GLY A 315 -7.44 -25.08 -20.68
C GLY A 315 -6.89 -25.36 -19.26
N ARG A 316 -5.82 -24.68 -18.87
CA ARG A 316 -5.21 -24.80 -17.51
C ARG A 316 -5.79 -23.85 -16.47
N ILE A 317 -6.82 -23.10 -16.84
CA ILE A 317 -7.54 -22.20 -15.94
C ILE A 317 -9.02 -22.59 -15.93
N PRO A 318 -9.37 -23.65 -15.18
CA PRO A 318 -10.71 -24.20 -15.16
C PRO A 318 -11.72 -23.30 -14.45
N VAL A 319 -11.29 -22.54 -13.44
CA VAL A 319 -12.17 -21.67 -12.64
C VAL A 319 -12.16 -20.26 -13.22
N ARG A 320 -13.32 -19.78 -13.65
CA ARG A 320 -13.48 -18.44 -14.23
C ARG A 320 -14.54 -17.68 -13.44
N VAL A 321 -14.15 -16.50 -12.98
CA VAL A 321 -14.91 -15.70 -12.04
C VAL A 321 -15.13 -14.31 -12.63
N VAL A 322 -16.37 -13.85 -12.61
CA VAL A 322 -16.73 -12.51 -13.10
C VAL A 322 -16.99 -11.57 -11.94
N CYS A 323 -16.27 -10.45 -11.91
CA CYS A 323 -16.54 -9.34 -11.01
C CYS A 323 -17.44 -8.32 -11.70
N GLU A 324 -18.45 -7.87 -11.00
CA GLU A 324 -19.46 -6.94 -11.51
C GLU A 324 -19.02 -5.49 -11.36
N HIS A 325 -19.59 -4.61 -12.18
CA HIS A 325 -19.45 -3.17 -12.03
C HIS A 325 -19.98 -2.71 -10.66
N LEU A 326 -19.32 -1.70 -10.09
CA LEU A 326 -19.78 -1.03 -8.88
C LEU A 326 -20.67 0.15 -9.24
N GLU A 327 -21.86 0.19 -8.67
CA GLU A 327 -22.80 1.31 -8.77
C GLU A 327 -22.52 2.35 -7.65
N ALA A 328 -23.14 3.53 -7.72
CA ALA A 328 -22.99 4.56 -6.69
C ALA A 328 -23.32 4.04 -5.28
N ARG A 329 -24.37 3.24 -5.14
CA ARG A 329 -24.75 2.59 -3.86
C ARG A 329 -23.69 1.64 -3.33
N ASP A 330 -22.95 0.93 -4.22
CA ASP A 330 -21.89 0.03 -3.82
C ASP A 330 -20.67 0.82 -3.35
N LEU A 331 -20.36 1.93 -4.03
CA LEU A 331 -19.29 2.85 -3.67
C LEU A 331 -19.56 3.55 -2.32
N GLU A 332 -20.81 3.91 -2.07
CA GLU A 332 -21.26 4.44 -0.78
C GLU A 332 -21.08 3.38 0.33
N ALA A 333 -21.47 2.14 0.07
CA ALA A 333 -21.30 1.04 1.00
C ALA A 333 -19.81 0.74 1.28
N ILE A 334 -18.93 0.86 0.27
CA ILE A 334 -17.48 0.74 0.44
C ILE A 334 -16.96 1.81 1.41
N LEU A 335 -17.39 3.05 1.27
CA LEU A 335 -17.00 4.14 2.18
C LEU A 335 -17.48 3.89 3.61
N LYS A 336 -18.70 3.39 3.79
CA LYS A 336 -19.34 3.22 5.11
C LYS A 336 -18.88 1.94 5.83
N TYR A 337 -18.81 0.81 5.14
CA TYR A 337 -18.79 -0.50 5.77
C TYR A 337 -17.50 -1.32 5.53
N SER A 338 -16.69 -0.99 4.52
CA SER A 338 -15.43 -1.71 4.32
C SER A 338 -14.46 -1.47 5.46
N GLU A 339 -13.84 -2.53 6.00
CA GLU A 339 -12.84 -2.41 7.08
C GLU A 339 -11.61 -1.59 6.67
N GLY A 340 -11.27 -1.54 5.38
CA GLY A 340 -10.25 -0.68 4.81
C GLY A 340 -10.76 0.70 4.37
N SER A 341 -11.81 1.24 4.99
CA SER A 341 -12.48 2.47 4.58
C SER A 341 -11.52 3.64 4.36
N LEU A 342 -11.62 4.24 3.18
CA LEU A 342 -10.87 5.42 2.78
C LEU A 342 -11.17 6.63 3.70
N LEU A 343 -12.39 6.72 4.23
CA LEU A 343 -12.78 7.79 5.15
C LEU A 343 -11.94 7.77 6.41
N ARG A 344 -11.73 6.58 7.00
CA ARG A 344 -10.87 6.43 8.19
C ARG A 344 -9.41 6.79 7.93
N GLN A 345 -8.93 6.63 6.69
CA GLN A 345 -7.58 7.07 6.33
C GLN A 345 -7.51 8.60 6.35
N TYR A 346 -8.47 9.27 5.73
CA TYR A 346 -8.54 10.74 5.73
C TYR A 346 -8.74 11.30 7.14
N GLU A 347 -9.62 10.70 7.96
CA GLU A 347 -9.81 11.09 9.36
C GLU A 347 -8.48 11.07 10.13
N ARG A 348 -7.69 10.00 10.02
CA ARG A 348 -6.36 9.91 10.65
C ARG A 348 -5.35 10.91 10.10
N GLU A 349 -5.40 11.17 8.80
CA GLU A 349 -4.51 12.17 8.17
C GLU A 349 -4.79 13.59 8.69
N PHE A 350 -6.05 13.96 8.89
CA PHE A 350 -6.42 15.25 9.46
C PHE A 350 -6.20 15.30 10.98
N GLU A 351 -6.43 14.19 11.69
CA GLU A 351 -6.11 14.06 13.11
C GLU A 351 -4.63 14.35 13.40
N ALA A 352 -3.73 13.94 12.51
CA ALA A 352 -2.30 14.25 12.61
C ALA A 352 -1.99 15.77 12.57
N TYR A 353 -2.89 16.56 12.01
CA TYR A 353 -2.84 18.03 12.02
C TYR A 353 -3.68 18.67 13.15
N GLY A 354 -4.30 17.86 14.01
CA GLY A 354 -5.16 18.31 15.09
C GLY A 354 -6.56 18.73 14.65
N ILE A 355 -7.02 18.26 13.49
CA ILE A 355 -8.33 18.55 12.91
C ILE A 355 -9.19 17.27 12.96
N ASP A 356 -10.35 17.35 13.63
CA ASP A 356 -11.36 16.29 13.65
C ASP A 356 -12.19 16.36 12.36
N LEU A 357 -11.86 15.47 11.42
CA LEU A 357 -12.58 15.35 10.14
C LEU A 357 -13.77 14.41 10.31
N ARG A 358 -14.95 14.89 9.92
CA ARG A 358 -16.20 14.11 9.96
C ARG A 358 -16.92 14.16 8.63
N PHE A 359 -17.50 13.02 8.25
CA PHE A 359 -18.32 12.91 7.04
C PHE A 359 -19.78 12.72 7.43
N LYS A 360 -20.66 13.58 6.91
CA LYS A 360 -22.10 13.37 6.99
C LYS A 360 -22.58 12.38 5.94
N GLU A 361 -23.74 11.78 6.15
CA GLU A 361 -24.29 10.78 5.23
C GLU A 361 -24.53 11.33 3.81
N ASP A 362 -25.04 12.54 3.69
CA ASP A 362 -25.25 13.24 2.42
C ASP A 362 -23.93 13.51 1.69
N GLY A 363 -22.87 13.86 2.42
CA GLY A 363 -21.53 14.02 1.88
C GLY A 363 -20.96 12.70 1.35
N ILE A 364 -21.12 11.61 2.09
CA ILE A 364 -20.68 10.26 1.66
C ILE A 364 -21.42 9.85 0.37
N SER A 365 -22.73 10.01 0.32
CA SER A 365 -23.54 9.71 -0.86
C SER A 365 -23.11 10.56 -2.06
N ARG A 366 -22.82 11.85 -1.85
CA ARG A 366 -22.36 12.75 -2.91
C ARG A 366 -20.96 12.36 -3.44
N ILE A 367 -20.04 11.98 -2.57
CA ILE A 367 -18.71 11.43 -2.97
C ILE A 367 -18.90 10.17 -3.83
N ALA A 368 -19.78 9.27 -3.43
CA ALA A 368 -20.06 8.03 -4.15
C ALA A 368 -20.65 8.28 -5.55
N GLU A 369 -21.58 9.23 -5.68
CA GLU A 369 -22.15 9.65 -6.97
C GLU A 369 -21.07 10.21 -7.91
N MET A 370 -20.23 11.12 -7.41
CA MET A 370 -19.13 11.69 -8.19
C MET A 370 -18.13 10.60 -8.62
N ALA A 371 -17.78 9.67 -7.72
CA ALA A 371 -16.87 8.57 -8.02
C ALA A 371 -17.47 7.58 -9.04
N ALA A 372 -18.78 7.35 -9.02
CA ALA A 372 -19.46 6.57 -10.06
C ALA A 372 -19.34 7.23 -11.44
N GLY A 373 -19.39 8.56 -11.49
CA GLY A 373 -19.18 9.36 -12.70
C GLY A 373 -17.79 9.21 -13.32
N GLU A 374 -16.75 8.95 -12.49
CA GLU A 374 -15.37 8.71 -12.96
C GLU A 374 -15.19 7.36 -13.69
N LYS A 375 -16.13 6.43 -13.58
CA LYS A 375 -16.13 5.11 -14.23
C LYS A 375 -14.87 4.25 -13.95
N THR A 376 -14.18 4.50 -12.86
CA THR A 376 -12.96 3.79 -12.45
C THR A 376 -13.18 2.88 -11.24
N GLY A 377 -14.44 2.59 -10.90
CA GLY A 377 -14.83 1.78 -9.75
C GLY A 377 -14.37 2.41 -8.42
N ALA A 378 -13.98 1.60 -7.45
CA ALA A 378 -13.55 2.09 -6.14
C ALA A 378 -12.30 3.00 -6.18
N ARG A 379 -11.48 2.95 -7.27
CA ARG A 379 -10.37 3.90 -7.45
C ARG A 379 -10.86 5.34 -7.59
N GLY A 380 -12.07 5.54 -8.14
CA GLY A 380 -12.71 6.85 -8.23
C GLY A 380 -12.95 7.51 -6.88
N LEU A 381 -13.19 6.72 -5.82
CA LEU A 381 -13.37 7.24 -4.46
C LEU A 381 -12.14 7.99 -3.97
N MET A 382 -10.95 7.44 -4.21
CA MET A 382 -9.69 8.09 -3.84
C MET A 382 -9.47 9.38 -4.64
N THR A 383 -9.72 9.34 -5.96
CA THR A 383 -9.58 10.51 -6.83
C THR A 383 -10.51 11.64 -6.42
N VAL A 384 -11.77 11.32 -6.15
CA VAL A 384 -12.78 12.31 -5.73
C VAL A 384 -12.49 12.82 -4.32
N GLY A 385 -12.17 11.92 -3.38
CA GLY A 385 -11.84 12.31 -2.00
C GLY A 385 -10.64 13.24 -1.94
N GLU A 386 -9.58 12.93 -2.68
CA GLU A 386 -8.39 13.77 -2.78
C GLU A 386 -8.73 15.15 -3.38
N LYS A 387 -9.52 15.19 -4.46
CA LYS A 387 -9.95 16.42 -5.09
C LYS A 387 -10.78 17.32 -4.16
N ILE A 388 -11.60 16.73 -3.29
CA ILE A 388 -12.41 17.48 -2.32
C ILE A 388 -11.53 18.00 -1.17
N LEU A 389 -10.67 17.16 -0.63
CA LEU A 389 -9.95 17.43 0.63
C LEU A 389 -8.63 18.18 0.45
N ARG A 390 -8.06 18.21 -0.76
CA ARG A 390 -6.73 18.78 -1.05
C ARG A 390 -6.57 20.20 -0.52
N ASP A 391 -7.50 21.09 -0.86
CA ASP A 391 -7.38 22.50 -0.53
C ASP A 391 -7.53 22.71 0.98
N PHE A 392 -8.45 21.99 1.62
CA PHE A 392 -8.62 22.03 3.08
C PHE A 392 -7.38 21.47 3.80
N LYS A 393 -6.79 20.40 3.27
CA LYS A 393 -5.58 19.81 3.83
C LYS A 393 -4.34 20.70 3.69
N TYR A 394 -4.33 21.59 2.69
CA TYR A 394 -3.28 22.57 2.50
C TYR A 394 -3.48 23.83 3.38
N GLU A 395 -4.70 24.32 3.50
CA GLU A 395 -4.99 25.62 4.10
C GLU A 395 -5.24 25.57 5.62
N LEU A 396 -5.87 24.50 6.11
CA LEU A 396 -6.30 24.44 7.52
C LEU A 396 -5.22 24.06 8.53
N PRO A 397 -4.20 23.25 8.21
CA PRO A 397 -3.13 22.93 9.17
C PRO A 397 -2.42 24.19 9.66
N GLY A 398 -2.23 24.28 10.99
CA GLY A 398 -1.62 25.46 11.63
C GLY A 398 -2.59 26.60 11.90
N THR A 399 -3.84 26.51 11.46
CA THR A 399 -4.92 27.40 11.91
C THR A 399 -5.50 26.93 13.25
N SER A 400 -6.42 27.72 13.83
CA SER A 400 -7.12 27.31 15.06
C SER A 400 -8.40 26.50 14.77
N VAL A 401 -8.64 26.09 13.53
CA VAL A 401 -9.74 25.20 13.16
C VAL A 401 -9.45 23.79 13.65
N THR A 402 -10.35 23.26 14.47
CA THR A 402 -10.19 21.92 15.07
C THR A 402 -11.20 20.90 14.55
N GLU A 403 -12.16 21.31 13.75
CA GLU A 403 -13.21 20.45 13.20
C GLU A 403 -13.47 20.82 11.73
N LEU A 404 -13.58 19.80 10.87
CA LEU A 404 -13.98 19.91 9.48
C LEU A 404 -15.10 18.90 9.18
N VAL A 405 -16.25 19.38 8.76
CA VAL A 405 -17.42 18.53 8.46
C VAL A 405 -17.69 18.54 6.97
N ILE A 406 -17.61 17.36 6.35
CA ILE A 406 -17.85 17.15 4.92
C ILE A 406 -19.31 16.75 4.72
N ASP A 407 -20.10 17.62 4.13
CA ASP A 407 -21.47 17.38 3.69
C ASP A 407 -21.62 17.70 2.19
N ALA A 408 -22.80 17.47 1.66
CA ALA A 408 -23.08 17.70 0.23
C ALA A 408 -22.88 19.17 -0.16
N ASN A 409 -23.24 20.12 0.74
CA ASN A 409 -23.07 21.54 0.48
C ASN A 409 -21.60 21.94 0.33
N LEU A 410 -20.74 21.47 1.24
CA LEU A 410 -19.29 21.72 1.15
C LEU A 410 -18.69 21.14 -0.14
N ILE A 411 -19.14 19.96 -0.57
CA ILE A 411 -18.65 19.33 -1.79
C ILE A 411 -19.03 20.14 -3.03
N ASP A 412 -20.28 20.60 -3.12
CA ASP A 412 -20.80 21.32 -4.27
C ASP A 412 -20.33 22.80 -4.33
N HIS A 413 -20.09 23.44 -3.15
CA HIS A 413 -19.66 24.84 -3.01
C HIS A 413 -18.30 24.96 -2.32
N ARG A 414 -17.36 24.11 -2.71
CA ARG A 414 -16.06 23.92 -2.04
C ARG A 414 -15.28 25.21 -1.82
N GLU A 415 -15.21 26.08 -2.83
CA GLU A 415 -14.44 27.34 -2.76
C GLU A 415 -15.05 28.32 -1.75
N GLU A 416 -16.37 28.42 -1.72
CA GLU A 416 -17.08 29.29 -0.77
C GLU A 416 -16.90 28.80 0.67
N CYS A 417 -17.05 27.49 0.89
CA CYS A 417 -16.83 26.88 2.20
C CYS A 417 -15.36 27.00 2.66
N LEU A 418 -14.39 26.88 1.75
CA LEU A 418 -12.99 27.07 2.09
C LEU A 418 -12.72 28.50 2.59
N GLU A 419 -13.30 29.50 1.93
CA GLU A 419 -13.22 30.90 2.38
C GLU A 419 -13.90 31.13 3.74
N GLU A 420 -14.99 30.46 4.01
CA GLU A 420 -15.63 30.49 5.33
C GLU A 420 -14.72 29.90 6.41
N TYR A 421 -14.11 28.74 6.15
CA TYR A 421 -13.15 28.12 7.09
C TYR A 421 -11.89 28.97 7.29
N ARG A 422 -11.40 29.66 6.26
CA ARG A 422 -10.29 30.62 6.39
C ARG A 422 -10.66 31.79 7.32
N LYS A 423 -11.86 32.37 7.15
CA LYS A 423 -12.37 33.45 8.02
C LYS A 423 -12.53 32.95 9.46
N LEU A 424 -13.14 31.79 9.64
CA LEU A 424 -13.28 31.15 10.95
C LEU A 424 -11.92 30.91 11.60
N GLY A 425 -10.94 30.40 10.84
CA GLY A 425 -9.58 30.20 11.34
C GLY A 425 -8.94 31.48 11.84
N LEU A 426 -9.08 32.58 11.10
CA LEU A 426 -8.57 33.89 11.52
C LEU A 426 -9.29 34.41 12.79
N GLU A 427 -10.62 34.28 12.86
CA GLU A 427 -11.40 34.68 14.01
C GLU A 427 -11.00 33.88 15.26
N LEU A 428 -10.81 32.57 15.13
CA LEU A 428 -10.36 31.70 16.23
C LEU A 428 -8.94 32.03 16.69
N VAL A 429 -8.03 32.39 15.77
CA VAL A 429 -6.68 32.84 16.12
C VAL A 429 -6.73 34.13 16.92
N VAL A 430 -7.56 35.09 16.50
CA VAL A 430 -7.75 36.36 17.21
C VAL A 430 -8.38 36.14 18.58
N GLU A 431 -9.40 35.29 18.67
CA GLU A 431 -10.06 34.97 19.94
C GLU A 431 -9.09 34.29 20.92
N LYS A 432 -8.33 33.29 20.46
CA LYS A 432 -7.29 32.64 21.26
C LYS A 432 -6.21 33.61 21.72
N ALA A 433 -5.79 34.50 20.84
CA ALA A 433 -4.85 35.54 21.18
C ALA A 433 -5.39 36.50 22.26
N ARG A 434 -6.68 36.87 22.18
CA ARG A 434 -7.35 37.67 23.22
C ARG A 434 -7.38 36.94 24.57
N GLN A 435 -7.73 35.66 24.57
CA GLN A 435 -7.74 34.84 25.79
C GLN A 435 -6.33 34.74 26.40
N ASP A 436 -5.30 34.53 25.58
CA ASP A 436 -3.90 34.49 26.00
C ASP A 436 -3.46 35.84 26.63
N ILE A 437 -3.86 36.95 26.01
CA ILE A 437 -3.58 38.31 26.50
C ILE A 437 -4.30 38.58 27.83
N ASP A 438 -5.58 38.21 27.91
CA ASP A 438 -6.36 38.35 29.14
C ASP A 438 -5.78 37.51 30.29
N ALA A 439 -5.29 36.29 29.96
CA ALA A 439 -4.60 35.47 30.93
C ALA A 439 -3.28 36.10 31.40
N PHE A 440 -2.51 36.67 30.46
CA PHE A 440 -1.28 37.41 30.80
C PHE A 440 -1.57 38.64 31.65
N MET A 441 -2.56 39.46 31.28
CA MET A 441 -2.94 40.67 32.04
C MET A 441 -3.42 40.30 33.47
N ARG A 442 -4.19 39.24 33.65
CA ARG A 442 -4.62 38.73 34.94
C ARG A 442 -3.42 38.26 35.77
N GLU A 443 -2.54 37.42 35.20
CA GLU A 443 -1.35 36.94 35.91
C GLU A 443 -0.45 38.10 36.35
N PHE A 444 -0.25 39.07 35.43
CA PHE A 444 0.59 40.25 35.72
C PHE A 444 -0.01 41.09 36.88
N ARG A 445 -1.32 41.32 36.86
CA ARG A 445 -2.02 42.02 37.94
C ARG A 445 -1.94 41.29 39.30
N GLU A 446 -2.18 39.99 39.28
CA GLU A 446 -2.15 39.17 40.53
C GLU A 446 -0.75 39.11 41.15
N LYS A 447 0.27 38.99 40.34
CA LYS A 447 1.66 38.87 40.80
C LYS A 447 2.27 40.23 41.17
N HIS A 448 1.91 41.29 40.49
CA HIS A 448 2.61 42.56 40.60
C HIS A 448 1.78 43.73 41.15
N GLY A 449 0.46 43.56 41.22
CA GLY A 449 -0.46 44.57 41.73
C GLY A 449 -0.65 45.77 40.79
N VAL A 450 -0.22 45.66 39.51
CA VAL A 450 -0.29 46.71 38.49
C VAL A 450 -1.20 46.22 37.34
N VAL A 451 -2.08 47.06 36.85
CA VAL A 451 -2.95 46.77 35.73
C VAL A 451 -2.28 47.19 34.45
N VAL A 452 -2.07 46.22 33.55
CA VAL A 452 -1.54 46.44 32.21
C VAL A 452 -2.66 46.15 31.21
N LYS A 453 -2.82 47.02 30.21
CA LYS A 453 -3.71 46.81 29.04
C LYS A 453 -2.88 46.95 27.78
N LEU A 454 -3.25 46.22 26.73
CA LEU A 454 -2.64 46.36 25.41
C LEU A 454 -3.64 47.00 24.45
N ASN A 455 -3.17 47.89 23.59
CA ASN A 455 -3.98 48.42 22.51
C ASN A 455 -4.05 47.42 21.34
N ASP A 456 -4.99 47.64 20.41
CA ASP A 456 -5.21 46.71 19.29
C ASP A 456 -3.99 46.53 18.40
N GLU A 457 -3.15 47.56 18.22
CA GLU A 457 -1.92 47.51 17.44
C GLU A 457 -0.85 46.61 18.13
N ALA A 458 -0.72 46.71 19.46
CA ALA A 458 0.19 45.86 20.25
C ALA A 458 -0.28 44.39 20.19
N VAL A 459 -1.59 44.16 20.26
CA VAL A 459 -2.20 42.82 20.12
C VAL A 459 -1.85 42.23 18.76
N ALA A 460 -2.09 42.98 17.67
CA ALA A 460 -1.79 42.51 16.32
C ALA A 460 -0.31 42.15 16.14
N LEU A 461 0.59 42.95 16.69
CA LEU A 461 2.02 42.70 16.61
C LEU A 461 2.47 41.51 17.44
N LEU A 462 1.89 41.30 18.63
CA LEU A 462 2.12 40.11 19.47
C LEU A 462 1.65 38.82 18.78
N VAL A 463 0.50 38.85 18.12
CA VAL A 463 -0.01 37.70 17.33
C VAL A 463 0.96 37.36 16.20
N LYS A 464 1.47 38.36 15.48
CA LYS A 464 2.44 38.16 14.42
C LYS A 464 3.74 37.54 14.95
N LEU A 465 4.30 38.08 16.02
CA LEU A 465 5.53 37.56 16.65
C LEU A 465 5.33 36.13 17.21
N ALA A 466 4.16 35.85 17.75
CA ALA A 466 3.82 34.52 18.25
C ALA A 466 3.79 33.48 17.10
N GLY A 467 3.22 33.84 15.95
CA GLY A 467 3.26 33.03 14.74
C GLY A 467 4.67 32.79 14.22
N GLU A 468 5.49 33.82 14.14
CA GLU A 468 6.90 33.71 13.68
C GLU A 468 7.75 32.83 14.61
N GLN A 469 7.48 32.83 15.92
CA GLN A 469 8.22 32.06 16.92
C GLN A 469 7.61 30.67 17.22
N ALA A 470 6.49 30.32 16.61
CA ALA A 470 5.70 29.12 16.91
C ALA A 470 5.41 28.94 18.42
N ARG A 471 5.02 30.03 19.11
CA ARG A 471 4.71 30.09 20.55
C ARG A 471 3.33 30.68 20.78
N SER A 472 2.76 30.46 22.00
CA SER A 472 1.52 31.14 22.37
C SER A 472 1.75 32.64 22.60
N VAL A 473 0.73 33.46 22.36
CA VAL A 473 0.78 34.90 22.60
C VAL A 473 1.08 35.19 24.07
N PHE A 474 0.55 34.38 24.97
CA PHE A 474 0.85 34.42 26.40
C PHE A 474 2.35 34.28 26.70
N GLN A 475 3.02 33.29 26.08
CA GLN A 475 4.44 33.03 26.30
C GLN A 475 5.30 34.19 25.76
N VAL A 476 4.95 34.72 24.58
CA VAL A 476 5.65 35.86 23.98
C VAL A 476 5.49 37.10 24.83
N ALA A 477 4.25 37.43 25.22
CA ALA A 477 3.99 38.56 26.11
C ALA A 477 4.73 38.47 27.45
N ARG A 478 4.72 37.26 28.05
CA ARG A 478 5.45 37.00 29.31
C ARG A 478 6.97 37.19 29.17
N GLN A 479 7.52 36.83 28.02
CA GLN A 479 8.94 37.01 27.75
C GLN A 479 9.29 38.48 27.50
N LEU A 480 8.55 39.19 26.65
CA LEU A 480 8.76 40.58 26.29
C LEU A 480 8.61 41.53 27.48
N PHE A 481 7.58 41.30 28.29
CA PHE A 481 7.24 42.19 29.42
C PHE A 481 7.76 41.66 30.77
N ARG A 482 8.75 40.76 30.74
CA ARG A 482 9.27 40.12 31.95
C ARG A 482 9.73 41.11 33.01
N ASP A 483 10.40 42.19 32.64
CA ASP A 483 11.01 43.16 33.58
C ASP A 483 10.16 44.42 33.78
N TYR A 484 9.00 44.51 33.13
CA TYR A 484 8.08 45.66 33.22
C TYR A 484 7.57 45.91 34.62
N GLN A 485 7.47 44.90 35.43
CA GLN A 485 7.06 45.00 36.84
C GLN A 485 7.90 46.02 37.63
N PHE A 486 9.18 46.11 37.36
CA PHE A 486 10.06 47.01 38.11
C PHE A 486 9.84 48.47 37.70
N GLY A 487 9.84 48.75 36.40
CA GLY A 487 9.62 50.10 35.89
C GLY A 487 8.21 50.63 36.17
N LEU A 488 7.17 49.81 35.99
CA LEU A 488 5.78 50.20 36.22
C LEU A 488 5.51 50.46 37.72
N LYS A 489 6.11 49.69 38.64
CA LYS A 489 6.03 49.98 40.08
C LYS A 489 6.73 51.29 40.45
N LEU A 490 7.82 51.65 39.78
CA LEU A 490 8.49 52.92 39.98
C LEU A 490 7.61 54.09 39.51
N ILE A 491 7.01 53.98 38.34
CA ILE A 491 6.04 54.95 37.82
C ILE A 491 4.84 55.09 38.75
N GLN A 492 4.27 53.97 39.21
CA GLN A 492 3.20 53.96 40.19
C GLN A 492 3.55 54.75 41.45
N LYS A 493 4.77 54.62 41.96
CA LYS A 493 5.24 55.35 43.14
C LYS A 493 5.43 56.84 42.86
N ASN A 494 5.83 57.23 41.63
CA ASN A 494 6.11 58.64 41.27
C ASN A 494 4.83 59.43 41.03
N ILE A 495 3.87 58.89 40.29
CA ILE A 495 2.67 59.60 39.83
C ILE A 495 1.33 59.00 40.29
N GLY A 496 1.36 57.89 41.09
CA GLY A 496 0.17 57.25 41.63
C GLY A 496 -0.69 56.50 40.61
N LYS A 497 -0.20 56.27 39.39
CA LYS A 497 -0.93 55.63 38.31
C LYS A 497 -0.88 54.09 38.43
N ASN A 498 -2.05 53.44 38.45
CA ASN A 498 -2.17 52.00 38.61
C ASN A 498 -2.48 51.25 37.32
N GLU A 499 -2.83 51.95 36.25
CA GLU A 499 -3.24 51.38 34.95
C GLU A 499 -2.34 51.89 33.82
N PHE A 500 -1.78 50.98 33.05
CA PHE A 500 -0.83 51.29 31.98
C PHE A 500 -1.29 50.67 30.67
N ILE A 501 -1.33 51.47 29.58
CA ILE A 501 -1.64 51.02 28.26
C ILE A 501 -0.34 50.85 27.48
N LEU A 502 -0.05 49.62 27.07
CA LEU A 502 1.09 49.30 26.23
C LEU A 502 0.67 49.37 24.76
N THR A 503 1.46 50.08 23.99
CA THR A 503 1.26 50.29 22.55
C THR A 503 2.16 49.38 21.72
N ALA A 504 2.06 49.41 20.39
CA ALA A 504 2.93 48.65 19.49
C ALA A 504 4.41 48.89 19.74
N ALA A 505 4.80 50.11 20.08
CA ALA A 505 6.18 50.46 20.43
C ALA A 505 6.72 49.69 21.64
N ALA A 506 5.85 49.31 22.61
CA ALA A 506 6.23 48.46 23.72
C ALA A 506 6.56 47.01 23.33
N VAL A 507 6.02 46.55 22.19
CA VAL A 507 6.27 45.21 21.62
C VAL A 507 7.50 45.23 20.74
N GLU A 508 7.73 46.31 19.98
CA GLU A 508 8.86 46.48 19.08
C GLU A 508 10.21 46.63 19.83
N ASP A 509 10.24 47.50 20.86
CA ASP A 509 11.42 47.71 21.69
C ASP A 509 11.00 47.85 23.15
N PRO A 510 10.82 46.73 23.87
CA PRO A 510 10.31 46.71 25.22
C PRO A 510 11.13 47.52 26.21
N ASP A 511 12.45 47.40 26.12
CA ASP A 511 13.36 48.02 27.09
C ASP A 511 13.41 49.55 26.94
N ARG A 512 13.47 50.03 25.71
CA ARG A 512 13.43 51.44 25.41
C ARG A 512 12.12 52.09 25.81
N TYR A 513 10.99 51.45 25.44
CA TYR A 513 9.67 51.94 25.78
C TYR A 513 9.46 52.06 27.30
N LEU A 514 9.87 51.07 28.06
CA LEU A 514 9.79 51.13 29.52
C LEU A 514 10.69 52.23 30.09
N SER A 515 11.92 52.40 29.60
CA SER A 515 12.84 53.45 29.98
C SER A 515 12.26 54.84 29.75
N ASP A 516 11.68 55.09 28.55
CA ASP A 516 11.08 56.38 28.19
C ASP A 516 9.86 56.69 29.08
N MET A 517 9.04 55.70 29.39
CA MET A 517 7.92 55.83 30.34
C MET A 517 8.40 56.22 31.76
N VAL A 518 9.45 55.57 32.23
CA VAL A 518 10.04 55.86 33.55
C VAL A 518 10.60 57.28 33.61
N VAL A 519 11.35 57.67 32.58
CA VAL A 519 11.92 59.04 32.49
C VAL A 519 10.80 60.10 32.44
N SER A 520 9.72 59.84 31.67
CA SER A 520 8.57 60.75 31.60
C SER A 520 7.90 60.92 32.97
N SER A 521 7.78 59.84 33.77
CA SER A 521 7.16 59.86 35.09
C SER A 521 7.91 60.73 36.11
N TYR A 522 9.20 60.89 35.97
CA TYR A 522 9.99 61.81 36.81
C TYR A 522 9.76 63.28 36.43
N LYS A 523 9.54 63.57 35.14
CA LYS A 523 9.19 64.93 34.69
C LYS A 523 7.78 65.38 35.04
N GLU A 524 6.86 64.43 35.19
CA GLU A 524 5.48 64.72 35.64
C GLU A 524 5.36 64.81 37.16
N ALA A 525 6.33 64.28 37.93
CA ALA A 525 6.37 64.31 39.37
C ALA A 525 7.04 65.60 39.93
N GLU A 526 7.77 66.34 39.09
CA GLU A 526 8.32 67.70 39.38
C GLU A 526 7.26 68.75 39.02
#